data_767170376d6003c0a1371c6894b4f60b
#
_entry.id   767170376d6003c0a1371c6894b4f60b
#
_cell.length_a   1.000
_cell.length_b   1.000
_cell.length_c   1.000
_cell.angle_alpha   90.00
_cell.angle_beta   90.00
_cell.angle_gamma   90.00
#
_symmetry.space_group_name_H-M   'P 1'
#
loop_
_entity.id
_entity.type
_entity.pdbx_description
1 polymer ?
#
loop_
_entity_poly.entity_id
_entity_poly.type
_entity_poly.pdbx_seq_one_letter_code
_entity_poly.pdbx_strand_id
1 'polypeptide(L)' 'MHDITSSKKMENGIVVFWDENGEKKNESFNYIELVDMKINALDLLERPKYYKVDVAAHKLIVQK' A
#
# COMPACT_ATOMS: atom_id res chain seq x y z
N MET A 1 -9.57 -4.40 6.82
CA MET A 1 -8.36 -3.61 6.50
C MET A 1 -7.14 -4.19 7.18
N HIS A 2 -6.01 -4.07 6.54
CA HIS A 2 -4.76 -4.65 7.04
C HIS A 2 -3.67 -3.60 7.13
N ASP A 3 -2.86 -3.70 8.19
CA ASP A 3 -1.69 -2.84 8.35
C ASP A 3 -0.62 -3.28 7.36
N ILE A 4 -0.08 -2.32 6.62
CA ILE A 4 0.99 -2.61 5.67
C ILE A 4 2.30 -2.76 6.42
N THR A 5 3.02 -3.85 6.16
CA THR A 5 4.29 -4.13 6.82
C THR A 5 5.49 -3.65 6.02
N SER A 6 5.36 -3.65 4.69
CA SER A 6 6.45 -3.19 3.82
C SER A 6 5.89 -2.79 2.47
N SER A 7 6.72 -2.13 1.68
CA SER A 7 6.37 -1.70 0.33
C SER A 7 7.62 -1.77 -0.55
N LYS A 8 7.40 -1.85 -1.86
CA LYS A 8 8.49 -1.94 -2.82
C LYS A 8 8.12 -1.18 -4.08
N LYS A 9 9.07 -0.44 -4.62
CA LYS A 9 8.88 0.28 -5.87
C LYS A 9 8.86 -0.69 -7.04
N MET A 10 7.92 -0.47 -7.95
CA MET A 10 7.83 -1.21 -9.20
C MET A 10 7.91 -0.23 -10.36
N GLU A 11 7.99 -0.75 -11.58
CA GLU A 11 8.10 0.09 -12.77
C GLU A 11 6.95 1.09 -12.89
N ASN A 12 5.72 0.62 -12.65
CA ASN A 12 4.53 1.46 -12.85
C ASN A 12 3.83 1.85 -11.56
N GLY A 13 4.42 1.57 -10.42
CA GLY A 13 3.75 1.86 -9.16
C GLY A 13 4.47 1.29 -7.97
N ILE A 14 3.68 0.93 -6.96
CA ILE A 14 4.20 0.40 -5.70
C ILE A 14 3.40 -0.82 -5.32
N VAL A 15 4.09 -1.88 -4.90
CA VAL A 15 3.45 -3.05 -4.32
C VAL A 15 3.56 -2.93 -2.80
N VAL A 16 2.45 -3.17 -2.10
CA VAL A 16 2.41 -3.17 -0.65
C VAL A 16 2.22 -4.60 -0.16
N PHE A 17 2.76 -4.89 1.01
CA PHE A 17 2.70 -6.22 1.61
C PHE A 17 2.10 -6.15 3.00
N TRP A 18 1.40 -7.20 3.37
CA TRP A 18 0.87 -7.34 4.73
C TRP A 18 0.81 -8.82 5.08
N ASP A 19 0.65 -9.12 6.37
CA ASP A 19 0.50 -10.49 6.84
C ASP A 19 -0.96 -10.73 7.18
N GLU A 20 -1.48 -11.85 6.71
CA GLU A 20 -2.86 -12.24 6.96
C GLU A 20 -2.88 -13.72 7.30
N ASN A 21 -3.26 -14.01 8.54
CA ASN A 21 -3.34 -15.40 9.01
C ASN A 21 -2.05 -16.19 8.80
N GLY A 22 -0.91 -15.53 9.00
CA GLY A 22 0.39 -16.18 8.86
C GLY A 22 0.91 -16.23 7.43
N GLU A 23 0.15 -15.71 6.47
CA GLU A 23 0.57 -15.67 5.08
C GLU A 23 0.90 -14.25 4.66
N LYS A 24 1.95 -14.11 3.86
CA LYS A 24 2.30 -12.80 3.30
C LYS A 24 1.46 -12.56 2.05
N LYS A 25 0.71 -11.47 2.07
CA LYS A 25 -0.13 -11.05 0.95
C LYS A 25 0.43 -9.77 0.36
N ASN A 26 0.03 -9.46 -0.86
CA ASN A 26 0.48 -8.23 -1.51
C ASN A 26 -0.59 -7.71 -2.47
N GLU A 27 -0.47 -6.42 -2.81
CA GLU A 27 -1.34 -5.77 -3.78
C GLU A 27 -0.56 -4.63 -4.43
N SER A 28 -0.74 -4.47 -5.73
CA SER A 28 -0.05 -3.44 -6.49
C SER A 28 -0.97 -2.25 -6.76
N PHE A 29 -0.39 -1.04 -6.67
CA PHE A 29 -1.11 0.19 -6.99
C PHE A 29 -0.24 0.97 -7.98
N ASN A 30 -0.81 1.33 -9.12
CA ASN A 30 -0.06 2.13 -10.08
C ASN A 30 -0.05 3.59 -9.65
N TYR A 31 0.84 4.40 -10.27
CA TYR A 31 1.00 5.80 -9.86
C TYR A 31 -0.26 6.62 -10.06
N ILE A 32 -1.07 6.29 -11.08
CA ILE A 32 -2.32 7.00 -11.33
C ILE A 32 -3.29 6.76 -10.18
N GLU A 33 -3.37 5.51 -9.73
CA GLU A 33 -4.22 5.16 -8.59
C GLU A 33 -3.78 5.88 -7.32
N LEU A 34 -2.46 5.95 -7.10
CA LEU A 34 -1.93 6.63 -5.93
C LEU A 34 -2.27 8.12 -5.95
N VAL A 35 -2.15 8.75 -7.10
CA VAL A 35 -2.52 10.17 -7.27
C VAL A 35 -4.01 10.37 -6.99
N ASP A 36 -4.85 9.49 -7.54
CA ASP A 36 -6.30 9.57 -7.34
C ASP A 36 -6.69 9.45 -5.87
N MET A 37 -5.95 8.64 -5.12
CA MET A 37 -6.16 8.47 -3.69
C MET A 37 -5.46 9.54 -2.84
N LYS A 38 -4.71 10.44 -3.49
CA LYS A 38 -3.91 11.47 -2.82
C LYS A 38 -2.87 10.88 -1.88
N ILE A 39 -2.28 9.76 -2.31
CA ILE A 39 -1.22 9.08 -1.58
C ILE A 39 0.12 9.50 -2.16
N ASN A 40 1.02 9.95 -1.30
CA ASN A 40 2.38 10.28 -1.71
C ASN A 40 3.17 8.99 -1.85
N ALA A 41 3.61 8.69 -3.09
CA ALA A 41 4.31 7.44 -3.39
C ALA A 41 5.61 7.31 -2.58
N LEU A 42 6.36 8.39 -2.45
CA LEU A 42 7.62 8.36 -1.71
C LEU A 42 7.38 8.07 -0.23
N ASP A 43 6.35 8.68 0.34
CA ASP A 43 6.00 8.44 1.74
C ASP A 43 5.56 6.98 1.95
N LEU A 44 4.81 6.43 1.01
CA LEU A 44 4.40 5.04 1.08
C LEU A 44 5.61 4.10 1.06
N LEU A 45 6.64 4.44 0.29
CA LEU A 45 7.88 3.65 0.26
C LEU A 45 8.69 3.79 1.54
N GLU A 46 8.78 5.00 2.07
CA GLU A 46 9.59 5.27 3.26
C GLU A 46 8.90 4.89 4.56
N ARG A 47 7.59 5.05 4.62
CA ARG A 47 6.81 4.81 5.83
C ARG A 47 5.57 3.96 5.56
N PRO A 48 5.76 2.74 5.06
CA PRO A 48 4.61 1.89 4.71
C PRO A 48 3.70 1.60 5.91
N LYS A 49 4.25 1.59 7.10
CA LYS A 49 3.47 1.29 8.31
C LYS A 49 2.48 2.38 8.69
N TYR A 50 2.55 3.54 8.04
CA TYR A 50 1.58 4.61 8.26
C TYR A 50 0.32 4.40 7.42
N TYR A 51 0.25 3.29 6.67
CA TYR A 51 -0.84 3.04 5.75
C TYR A 51 -1.49 1.70 6.02
N LYS A 52 -2.76 1.62 5.66
CA LYS A 52 -3.52 0.37 5.66
C LYS A 52 -4.04 0.12 4.27
N VAL A 53 -4.28 -1.14 3.94
CA VAL A 53 -4.88 -1.52 2.68
C VAL A 53 -6.27 -2.07 2.91
N ASP A 54 -7.21 -1.61 2.08
CA ASP A 54 -8.56 -2.15 2.03
C ASP A 54 -8.63 -2.96 0.73
N VAL A 55 -8.47 -4.26 0.85
CA VAL A 55 -8.39 -5.14 -0.30
C VAL A 55 -9.68 -5.15 -1.11
N ALA A 56 -10.81 -5.19 -0.41
CA ALA A 56 -12.12 -5.24 -1.08
C ALA A 56 -12.36 -4.00 -1.94
N ALA A 57 -11.91 -2.84 -1.49
CA ALA A 57 -12.10 -1.58 -2.22
C ALA A 57 -10.91 -1.21 -3.09
N HIS A 58 -9.83 -1.97 -3.03
CA HIS A 58 -8.56 -1.67 -3.70
C HIS A 58 -8.12 -0.25 -3.37
N LYS A 59 -8.00 0.05 -2.09
CA LYS A 59 -7.66 1.38 -1.59
C LYS A 59 -6.57 1.33 -0.53
N LEU A 60 -5.83 2.44 -0.43
CA LEU A 60 -4.90 2.67 0.65
C LEU A 60 -5.46 3.77 1.53
N ILE A 61 -5.26 3.63 2.82
CA ILE A 61 -5.75 4.59 3.81
C ILE A 61 -4.57 5.04 4.66
N VAL A 62 -4.44 6.35 4.83
CA VAL A 62 -3.39 6.91 5.68
C VAL A 62 -3.80 6.74 7.13
N GLN A 63 -2.89 6.17 7.91
CA GLN A 63 -3.09 5.96 9.33
C GLN A 63 -1.94 6.62 10.08
N LYS A 64 -2.18 7.77 10.62
CA LYS A 64 -1.17 8.49 11.41
C LYS A 64 -1.58 8.62 12.84
#